data_31a02003b49335cccd1a6cd2b5b05d00
#
_entry.id   31a02003b49335cccd1a6cd2b5b05d00
#
_cell.length_a   1.000
_cell.length_b   1.000
_cell.length_c   1.000
_cell.angle_alpha   90.00
_cell.angle_beta   90.00
_cell.angle_gamma   90.00
#
_symmetry.space_group_name_H-M   'P 1'
#
loop_
_entity.id
_entity.type
_entity.pdbx_description
1 polymer ?
#
loop_
_entity_poly.entity_id
_entity_poly.type
_entity_poly.pdbx_seq_one_letter_code
_entity_poly.pdbx_strand_id
1 'polypeptide(L)'
;MKLQGKVAIVTGASRGIGRAIAIGFAQEGADVIVAARSELEKKELPGTIYKTVEEIQTLGRRALALKCDVTDETSVNETVKRTIAEFGGIDILVNNAGVAFYYPVIETPLRRWELVLRVNLTGAFLCSRAMLPKMIEQRRGSIINISSLAANERDGATVSTGLAYGVAKAGLERFTWGLAAEMGKFNIAVNCLKPQHVVDTEGMRFWVKEEERKDWVSPEKMAKCAVFLAQ
;
A
#
# COMPACT_ATOMS: atom_id res chain seq x y z
N MET A 1 1.01 -22.64 5.31
CA MET A 1 0.88 -21.18 5.48
C MET A 1 2.25 -20.53 5.32
N LYS A 2 2.41 -19.71 4.32
CA LYS A 2 3.71 -19.13 3.91
C LYS A 2 4.19 -17.99 4.83
N LEU A 3 3.28 -17.34 5.52
CA LEU A 3 3.55 -16.18 6.37
C LEU A 3 3.23 -16.45 7.85
N GLN A 4 3.24 -17.72 8.26
CA GLN A 4 2.94 -18.10 9.64
C GLN A 4 3.85 -17.38 10.65
N GLY A 5 3.24 -16.71 11.61
CA GLY A 5 3.95 -15.97 12.67
C GLY A 5 4.61 -14.67 12.23
N LYS A 6 4.38 -14.21 11.00
CA LYS A 6 4.81 -12.89 10.52
C LYS A 6 3.83 -11.81 10.94
N VAL A 7 4.34 -10.61 11.18
CA VAL A 7 3.57 -9.39 11.49
C VAL A 7 3.66 -8.44 10.30
N ALA A 8 2.51 -8.13 9.70
CA ALA A 8 2.44 -7.31 8.50
C ALA A 8 1.68 -6.01 8.73
N ILE A 9 2.24 -4.88 8.32
CA ILE A 9 1.53 -3.59 8.25
C ILE A 9 1.17 -3.32 6.80
N VAL A 10 -0.12 -3.11 6.51
CA VAL A 10 -0.61 -2.75 5.18
C VAL A 10 -1.25 -1.37 5.22
N THR A 11 -0.63 -0.41 4.53
CA THR A 11 -1.17 0.96 4.45
C THR A 11 -2.25 1.06 3.37
N GLY A 12 -3.26 1.91 3.61
CA GLY A 12 -4.40 2.03 2.69
C GLY A 12 -5.27 0.76 2.62
N ALA A 13 -5.30 -0.05 3.67
CA ALA A 13 -5.92 -1.38 3.70
C ALA A 13 -7.42 -1.39 4.04
N SER A 14 -8.09 -0.25 4.03
CA SER A 14 -9.55 -0.17 4.26
C SER A 14 -10.39 -0.68 3.09
N ARG A 15 -9.83 -0.81 1.88
CA ARG A 15 -10.49 -1.23 0.62
C ARG A 15 -9.48 -1.61 -0.46
N GLY A 16 -9.98 -2.08 -1.60
CA GLY A 16 -9.21 -2.30 -2.83
C GLY A 16 -8.02 -3.24 -2.67
N ILE A 17 -6.91 -2.89 -3.33
CA ILE A 17 -5.68 -3.70 -3.33
C ILE A 17 -5.15 -3.92 -1.92
N GLY A 18 -5.12 -2.87 -1.09
CA GLY A 18 -4.62 -2.97 0.28
C GLY A 18 -5.42 -3.93 1.15
N ARG A 19 -6.77 -3.89 1.05
CA ARG A 19 -7.65 -4.85 1.74
C ARG A 19 -7.40 -6.28 1.25
N ALA A 20 -7.33 -6.49 -0.06
CA ALA A 20 -7.07 -7.82 -0.62
C ALA A 20 -5.72 -8.39 -0.17
N ILE A 21 -4.66 -7.56 -0.12
CA ILE A 21 -3.35 -7.97 0.39
C ILE A 21 -3.41 -8.31 1.87
N ALA A 22 -4.09 -7.49 2.69
CA ALA A 22 -4.25 -7.74 4.12
C ALA A 22 -4.94 -9.09 4.40
N ILE A 23 -6.04 -9.37 3.69
CA ILE A 23 -6.75 -10.66 3.78
C ILE A 23 -5.87 -11.81 3.27
N GLY A 24 -5.19 -11.64 2.13
CA GLY A 24 -4.30 -12.67 1.57
C GLY A 24 -3.14 -13.01 2.51
N PHE A 25 -2.59 -12.04 3.22
CA PHE A 25 -1.57 -12.28 4.24
C PHE A 25 -2.12 -13.06 5.44
N ALA A 26 -3.32 -12.71 5.89
CA ALA A 26 -4.00 -13.43 6.96
C ALA A 26 -4.30 -14.88 6.59
N GLN A 27 -4.75 -15.15 5.36
CA GLN A 27 -4.97 -16.50 4.83
C GLN A 27 -3.68 -17.34 4.83
N GLU A 28 -2.52 -16.70 4.69
CA GLU A 28 -1.22 -17.35 4.75
C GLU A 28 -0.57 -17.34 6.15
N GLY A 29 -1.34 -16.96 7.17
CA GLY A 29 -0.94 -17.11 8.57
C GLY A 29 -0.29 -15.90 9.22
N ALA A 30 -0.24 -14.74 8.55
CA ALA A 30 0.26 -13.51 9.15
C ALA A 30 -0.75 -12.89 10.13
N ASP A 31 -0.24 -12.20 11.14
CA ASP A 31 -0.98 -11.21 11.92
C ASP A 31 -0.90 -9.87 11.19
N VAL A 32 -2.01 -9.13 11.11
CA VAL A 32 -2.09 -8.00 10.18
C VAL A 32 -2.54 -6.71 10.85
N ILE A 33 -1.78 -5.65 10.62
CA ILE A 33 -2.16 -4.29 10.98
C ILE A 33 -2.78 -3.62 9.74
N VAL A 34 -4.05 -3.29 9.85
CA VAL A 34 -4.84 -2.62 8.83
C VAL A 34 -4.75 -1.12 9.07
N ALA A 35 -3.87 -0.45 8.35
CA ALA A 35 -3.55 0.96 8.56
C ALA A 35 -4.16 1.83 7.46
N ALA A 36 -5.10 2.72 7.79
CA ALA A 36 -5.64 3.73 6.87
C ALA A 36 -6.38 4.83 7.64
N ARG A 37 -6.80 5.88 6.92
CA ARG A 37 -7.59 6.99 7.50
C ARG A 37 -9.09 6.70 7.62
N SER A 38 -9.59 5.67 6.92
CA SER A 38 -11.02 5.42 6.75
C SER A 38 -11.56 4.59 7.93
N GLU A 39 -12.03 5.27 8.97
CA GLU A 39 -12.70 4.68 10.14
C GLU A 39 -14.22 4.55 9.92
N LEU A 40 -14.80 5.51 9.20
CA LEU A 40 -16.23 5.54 8.90
C LEU A 40 -16.48 5.20 7.43
N GLU A 41 -17.57 4.51 7.18
CA GLU A 41 -17.98 4.17 5.83
C GLU A 41 -18.51 5.39 5.08
N LYS A 42 -18.15 5.48 3.81
CA LYS A 42 -18.68 6.48 2.88
C LYS A 42 -19.42 5.78 1.77
N LYS A 43 -20.59 6.29 1.41
CA LYS A 43 -21.44 5.69 0.37
C LYS A 43 -20.71 5.57 -0.97
N GLU A 44 -19.95 6.60 -1.34
CA GLU A 44 -19.21 6.66 -2.62
C GLU A 44 -17.94 5.81 -2.63
N LEU A 45 -17.36 5.55 -1.45
CA LEU A 45 -16.12 4.78 -1.29
C LEU A 45 -16.26 3.86 -0.07
N PRO A 46 -16.97 2.73 -0.20
CA PRO A 46 -17.21 1.80 0.89
C PRO A 46 -15.93 1.15 1.41
N GLY A 47 -15.97 0.65 2.62
CA GLY A 47 -14.87 -0.02 3.30
C GLY A 47 -14.18 0.83 4.37
N THR A 48 -13.89 0.19 5.50
CA THR A 48 -13.22 0.78 6.66
C THR A 48 -12.11 -0.14 7.15
N ILE A 49 -11.22 0.40 8.00
CA ILE A 49 -10.18 -0.41 8.65
C ILE A 49 -10.81 -1.48 9.55
N TYR A 50 -11.93 -1.20 10.17
CA TYR A 50 -12.63 -2.12 11.08
C TYR A 50 -13.24 -3.29 10.31
N LYS A 51 -13.92 -3.06 9.18
CA LYS A 51 -14.46 -4.14 8.34
C LYS A 51 -13.39 -5.10 7.85
N THR A 52 -12.23 -4.56 7.44
CA THR A 52 -11.11 -5.41 7.03
C THR A 52 -10.55 -6.24 8.20
N VAL A 53 -10.48 -5.66 9.40
CA VAL A 53 -10.06 -6.39 10.60
C VAL A 53 -11.05 -7.50 10.96
N GLU A 54 -12.35 -7.22 10.94
CA GLU A 54 -13.39 -8.23 11.18
C GLU A 54 -13.25 -9.43 10.23
N GLU A 55 -13.06 -9.18 8.94
CA GLU A 55 -12.84 -10.25 7.95
C GLU A 55 -11.59 -11.07 8.26
N ILE A 56 -10.48 -10.44 8.65
CA ILE A 56 -9.25 -11.15 9.03
C ILE A 56 -9.47 -11.99 10.28
N GLN A 57 -10.20 -11.47 11.23
CA GLN A 57 -10.51 -12.21 12.48
C GLN A 57 -11.39 -13.45 12.23
N THR A 58 -12.28 -13.43 11.22
CA THR A 58 -13.04 -14.63 10.81
C THR A 58 -12.16 -15.74 10.27
N LEU A 59 -10.94 -15.41 9.80
CA LEU A 59 -9.92 -16.39 9.38
C LEU A 59 -9.08 -16.96 10.55
N GLY A 60 -9.43 -16.59 11.79
CA GLY A 60 -8.71 -17.01 12.99
C GLY A 60 -7.35 -16.33 13.19
N ARG A 61 -7.12 -15.18 12.53
CA ARG A 61 -5.86 -14.42 12.66
C ARG A 61 -6.05 -13.17 13.51
N ARG A 62 -4.97 -12.77 14.18
CA ARG A 62 -4.96 -11.51 14.92
C ARG A 62 -4.87 -10.36 13.91
N ALA A 63 -5.67 -9.33 14.12
CA ALA A 63 -5.61 -8.11 13.34
C ALA A 63 -5.89 -6.88 14.21
N LEU A 64 -5.24 -5.76 13.87
CA LEU A 64 -5.41 -4.48 14.56
C LEU A 64 -5.72 -3.38 13.55
N ALA A 65 -6.82 -2.66 13.79
CA ALA A 65 -7.19 -1.47 13.03
C ALA A 65 -6.47 -0.25 13.61
N LEU A 66 -5.65 0.43 12.79
CA LEU A 66 -4.98 1.66 13.20
C LEU A 66 -5.31 2.79 12.23
N LYS A 67 -5.84 3.89 12.78
CA LYS A 67 -5.93 5.13 12.00
C LYS A 67 -4.53 5.63 11.70
N CYS A 68 -4.19 5.70 10.42
CA CYS A 68 -2.86 6.13 9.98
C CYS A 68 -2.99 7.07 8.77
N ASP A 69 -2.49 8.29 8.93
CA ASP A 69 -2.21 9.18 7.81
C ASP A 69 -0.74 9.07 7.46
N VAL A 70 -0.45 8.45 6.31
CA VAL A 70 0.93 8.25 5.84
C VAL A 70 1.67 9.56 5.53
N THR A 71 0.96 10.68 5.46
CA THR A 71 1.55 12.02 5.24
C THR A 71 1.97 12.72 6.54
N ASP A 72 1.61 12.14 7.68
CA ASP A 72 1.92 12.64 9.01
C ASP A 72 2.90 11.70 9.73
N GLU A 73 4.11 12.18 9.96
CA GLU A 73 5.17 11.42 10.61
C GLU A 73 4.78 10.95 12.02
N THR A 74 4.05 11.77 12.78
CA THR A 74 3.58 11.41 14.12
C THR A 74 2.61 10.24 14.06
N SER A 75 1.65 10.27 13.11
CA SER A 75 0.69 9.20 12.88
C SER A 75 1.36 7.89 12.48
N VAL A 76 2.39 7.96 11.62
CA VAL A 76 3.18 6.79 11.21
C VAL A 76 3.97 6.21 12.39
N ASN A 77 4.65 7.04 13.17
CA ASN A 77 5.43 6.61 14.33
C ASN A 77 4.54 5.96 15.41
N GLU A 78 3.35 6.50 15.65
CA GLU A 78 2.39 5.89 16.60
C GLU A 78 1.88 4.53 16.09
N THR A 79 1.67 4.39 14.78
CA THR A 79 1.32 3.09 14.18
C THR A 79 2.40 2.05 14.42
N VAL A 80 3.67 2.39 14.22
CA VAL A 80 4.82 1.51 14.50
C VAL A 80 4.89 1.14 15.97
N LYS A 81 4.81 2.13 16.86
CA LYS A 81 4.89 1.94 18.32
C LYS A 81 3.80 0.97 18.80
N ARG A 82 2.56 1.18 18.38
CA ARG A 82 1.43 0.31 18.75
C ARG A 82 1.58 -1.09 18.18
N THR A 83 2.08 -1.22 16.95
CA THR A 83 2.35 -2.54 16.36
C THR A 83 3.39 -3.31 17.16
N ILE A 84 4.51 -2.68 17.51
CA ILE A 84 5.57 -3.34 18.29
C ILE A 84 5.08 -3.70 19.69
N ALA A 85 4.31 -2.84 20.34
CA ALA A 85 3.76 -3.11 21.67
C ALA A 85 2.80 -4.31 21.68
N GLU A 86 1.97 -4.46 20.64
CA GLU A 86 0.94 -5.50 20.56
C GLU A 86 1.47 -6.83 20.00
N PHE A 87 2.40 -6.80 19.04
CA PHE A 87 2.85 -7.96 18.27
C PHE A 87 4.34 -8.28 18.44
N GLY A 88 5.12 -7.42 19.10
CA GLY A 88 6.53 -7.64 19.38
C GLY A 88 7.50 -7.31 18.24
N GLY A 89 7.03 -7.19 17.00
CA GLY A 89 7.89 -6.93 15.85
C GLY A 89 7.14 -6.50 14.61
N ILE A 90 7.89 -6.28 13.52
CA ILE A 90 7.35 -5.97 12.19
C ILE A 90 8.19 -6.73 11.17
N ASP A 91 7.58 -7.64 10.44
CA ASP A 91 8.26 -8.45 9.42
C ASP A 91 7.99 -7.93 8.01
N ILE A 92 6.78 -7.37 7.76
CA ILE A 92 6.35 -6.98 6.44
C ILE A 92 5.72 -5.58 6.48
N LEU A 93 6.14 -4.73 5.54
CA LEU A 93 5.49 -3.46 5.24
C LEU A 93 4.96 -3.47 3.81
N VAL A 94 3.68 -3.13 3.64
CA VAL A 94 3.11 -2.84 2.31
C VAL A 94 2.75 -1.36 2.22
N ASN A 95 3.53 -0.61 1.45
CA ASN A 95 3.24 0.77 1.08
C ASN A 95 2.24 0.78 -0.08
N ASN A 96 0.94 0.69 0.26
CA ASN A 96 -0.15 0.67 -0.71
C ASN A 96 -1.00 1.95 -0.68
N ALA A 97 -0.99 2.73 0.39
CA ALA A 97 -1.73 3.99 0.45
C ALA A 97 -1.42 4.87 -0.77
N GLY A 98 -2.45 5.34 -1.46
CA GLY A 98 -2.29 6.12 -2.67
C GLY A 98 -3.52 6.98 -2.99
N VAL A 99 -3.29 8.06 -3.73
CA VAL A 99 -4.30 8.92 -4.32
C VAL A 99 -3.90 9.31 -5.73
N ALA A 100 -4.87 9.48 -6.60
CA ALA A 100 -4.66 9.96 -7.96
C ALA A 100 -5.68 11.07 -8.29
N PHE A 101 -5.27 12.00 -9.13
CA PHE A 101 -6.14 12.99 -9.74
C PHE A 101 -5.75 13.11 -11.21
N TYR A 102 -6.75 13.20 -12.06
CA TYR A 102 -6.59 13.17 -13.51
C TYR A 102 -6.89 14.56 -14.08
N TYR A 103 -5.87 15.44 -14.07
CA TYR A 103 -5.92 16.78 -14.63
C TYR A 103 -4.78 16.98 -15.63
N PRO A 104 -5.00 17.70 -16.73
CA PRO A 104 -3.91 18.24 -17.54
C PRO A 104 -3.00 19.13 -16.68
N VAL A 105 -1.71 19.22 -17.02
CA VAL A 105 -0.73 20.02 -16.23
C VAL A 105 -1.19 21.45 -16.01
N ILE A 106 -1.71 22.10 -17.07
CA ILE A 106 -2.15 23.49 -17.02
C ILE A 106 -3.32 23.74 -16.04
N GLU A 107 -4.11 22.70 -15.76
CA GLU A 107 -5.28 22.75 -14.89
C GLU A 107 -4.99 22.11 -13.51
N THR A 108 -3.80 21.53 -13.32
CA THR A 108 -3.47 20.84 -12.07
C THR A 108 -3.23 21.84 -10.94
N PRO A 109 -4.10 21.92 -9.93
CA PRO A 109 -3.86 22.79 -8.78
C PRO A 109 -2.61 22.32 -8.02
N LEU A 110 -1.73 23.24 -7.63
CA LEU A 110 -0.49 22.90 -6.89
C LEU A 110 -0.78 22.01 -5.67
N ARG A 111 -1.82 22.30 -4.92
CA ARG A 111 -2.25 21.50 -3.76
C ARG A 111 -2.55 20.02 -4.11
N ARG A 112 -3.01 19.73 -5.34
CA ARG A 112 -3.29 18.36 -5.80
C ARG A 112 -2.01 17.66 -6.22
N TRP A 113 -1.12 18.36 -6.91
CA TRP A 113 0.22 17.89 -7.20
C TRP A 113 0.97 17.48 -5.92
N GLU A 114 1.06 18.39 -4.95
CA GLU A 114 1.72 18.16 -3.67
C GLU A 114 1.10 17.01 -2.89
N LEU A 115 -0.24 16.91 -2.85
CA LEU A 115 -0.93 15.82 -2.17
C LEU A 115 -0.61 14.46 -2.79
N VAL A 116 -0.55 14.38 -4.13
CA VAL A 116 -0.21 13.13 -4.82
C VAL A 116 1.21 12.70 -4.46
N LEU A 117 2.19 13.60 -4.54
CA LEU A 117 3.58 13.29 -4.17
C LEU A 117 3.69 12.93 -2.69
N ARG A 118 3.00 13.67 -1.83
CA ARG A 118 3.03 13.48 -0.39
C ARG A 118 2.48 12.12 0.03
N VAL A 119 1.37 11.68 -0.55
CA VAL A 119 0.78 10.37 -0.20
C VAL A 119 1.56 9.23 -0.85
N ASN A 120 1.79 9.28 -2.19
CA ASN A 120 2.28 8.13 -2.93
C ASN A 120 3.80 7.92 -2.82
N LEU A 121 4.58 8.97 -2.56
CA LEU A 121 6.05 8.89 -2.50
C LEU A 121 6.57 9.20 -1.10
N THR A 122 6.28 10.39 -0.56
CA THR A 122 6.75 10.78 0.77
C THR A 122 6.19 9.87 1.86
N GLY A 123 4.92 9.46 1.74
CA GLY A 123 4.29 8.53 2.68
C GLY A 123 4.99 7.17 2.73
N ALA A 124 5.36 6.61 1.57
CA ALA A 124 6.12 5.36 1.50
C ALA A 124 7.51 5.51 2.15
N PHE A 125 8.18 6.65 1.94
CA PHE A 125 9.44 6.98 2.61
C PHE A 125 9.25 7.05 4.14
N LEU A 126 8.25 7.77 4.64
CA LEU A 126 7.98 7.92 6.07
C LEU A 126 7.70 6.57 6.74
N CYS A 127 6.82 5.74 6.13
CA CYS A 127 6.51 4.42 6.64
C CYS A 127 7.75 3.51 6.65
N SER A 128 8.52 3.48 5.56
CA SER A 128 9.75 2.68 5.49
C SER A 128 10.76 3.13 6.55
N ARG A 129 11.02 4.44 6.63
CA ARG A 129 11.96 5.01 7.61
C ARG A 129 11.59 4.67 9.05
N ALA A 130 10.31 4.70 9.39
CA ALA A 130 9.84 4.43 10.75
C ALA A 130 9.93 2.94 11.14
N MET A 131 9.79 2.01 10.18
CA MET A 131 9.78 0.56 10.43
C MET A 131 11.17 -0.07 10.32
N LEU A 132 12.07 0.52 9.54
CA LEU A 132 13.41 0.01 9.30
C LEU A 132 14.23 -0.22 10.56
N PRO A 133 14.24 0.64 11.60
CA PRO A 133 15.02 0.37 12.82
C PRO A 133 14.68 -0.99 13.44
N LYS A 134 13.39 -1.36 13.50
CA LYS A 134 12.96 -2.66 14.04
C LYS A 134 13.34 -3.82 13.11
N MET A 135 13.18 -3.67 11.80
CA MET A 135 13.59 -4.69 10.82
C MET A 135 15.12 -4.91 10.83
N ILE A 136 15.90 -3.84 10.96
CA ILE A 136 17.37 -3.91 11.07
C ILE A 136 17.78 -4.66 12.34
N GLU A 137 17.18 -4.34 13.50
CA GLU A 137 17.40 -5.06 14.76
C GLU A 137 17.10 -6.55 14.60
N GLN A 138 16.00 -6.89 13.94
CA GLN A 138 15.57 -8.27 13.68
C GLN A 138 16.44 -8.99 12.63
N ARG A 139 17.23 -8.25 11.84
CA ARG A 139 17.97 -8.72 10.66
C ARG A 139 17.08 -9.49 9.67
N ARG A 140 15.85 -9.07 9.52
CA ARG A 140 14.88 -9.60 8.57
C ARG A 140 13.77 -8.59 8.31
N GLY A 141 13.23 -8.59 7.11
CA GLY A 141 12.10 -7.75 6.74
C GLY A 141 11.78 -7.85 5.24
N SER A 142 10.55 -7.53 4.90
CA SER A 142 10.11 -7.37 3.51
C SER A 142 9.31 -6.09 3.37
N ILE A 143 9.75 -5.20 2.47
CA ILE A 143 9.02 -3.97 2.12
C ILE A 143 8.52 -4.12 0.69
N ILE A 144 7.21 -3.94 0.51
CA ILE A 144 6.54 -4.03 -0.79
C ILE A 144 5.90 -2.68 -1.10
N ASN A 145 6.40 -2.01 -2.13
CA ASN A 145 5.87 -0.75 -2.62
C ASN A 145 4.90 -1.01 -3.78
N ILE A 146 3.64 -0.56 -3.66
CA ILE A 146 2.65 -0.74 -4.73
C ILE A 146 2.77 0.40 -5.73
N SER A 147 3.32 0.08 -6.91
CA SER A 147 3.46 1.00 -8.03
C SER A 147 2.27 0.89 -9.02
N SER A 148 2.44 1.40 -10.21
CA SER A 148 1.44 1.44 -11.28
C SER A 148 2.14 1.41 -12.63
N LEU A 149 1.43 1.00 -13.68
CA LEU A 149 1.85 1.18 -15.07
C LEU A 149 2.16 2.64 -15.38
N ALA A 150 1.44 3.58 -14.76
CA ALA A 150 1.67 5.02 -14.90
C ALA A 150 3.13 5.46 -14.63
N ALA A 151 3.91 4.68 -13.90
CA ALA A 151 5.33 4.94 -13.67
C ALA A 151 6.19 4.86 -14.94
N ASN A 152 5.80 4.03 -15.90
CA ASN A 152 6.59 3.71 -17.10
C ASN A 152 5.82 3.93 -18.41
N GLU A 153 4.55 4.31 -18.35
CA GLU A 153 3.74 4.58 -19.54
C GLU A 153 4.35 5.73 -20.35
N ARG A 154 4.49 5.48 -21.64
CA ARG A 154 4.98 6.46 -22.63
C ARG A 154 3.96 6.68 -23.74
N ASP A 155 2.83 6.00 -23.68
CA ASP A 155 1.74 6.14 -24.64
C ASP A 155 0.97 7.43 -24.33
N GLY A 156 0.93 8.34 -25.29
CA GLY A 156 0.35 9.68 -25.13
C GLY A 156 -1.13 9.70 -24.74
N ALA A 157 -1.88 8.63 -25.02
CA ALA A 157 -3.31 8.55 -24.68
C ALA A 157 -3.54 8.37 -23.16
N THR A 158 -2.66 7.65 -22.47
CA THR A 158 -2.75 7.35 -21.04
C THR A 158 -1.92 8.29 -20.17
N VAL A 159 -0.84 8.85 -20.70
CA VAL A 159 0.06 9.78 -19.99
C VAL A 159 -0.58 11.16 -19.78
N SER A 160 -1.55 11.57 -20.63
CA SER A 160 -2.08 12.94 -20.65
C SER A 160 -2.90 13.32 -19.41
N THR A 161 -3.35 12.35 -18.64
CA THR A 161 -4.18 12.59 -17.46
C THR A 161 -3.61 11.86 -16.24
N GLY A 162 -3.05 12.53 -15.29
CA GLY A 162 -2.50 11.91 -14.09
C GLY A 162 -0.98 11.99 -13.99
N LEU A 163 -0.39 13.01 -14.63
CA LEU A 163 1.06 13.22 -14.63
C LEU A 163 1.67 13.20 -13.22
N ALA A 164 1.05 13.87 -12.25
CA ALA A 164 1.52 13.86 -10.86
C ALA A 164 1.60 12.44 -10.28
N TYR A 165 0.62 11.59 -10.62
CA TYR A 165 0.59 10.21 -10.17
C TYR A 165 1.69 9.38 -10.82
N GLY A 166 1.89 9.52 -12.13
CA GLY A 166 2.97 8.87 -12.87
C GLY A 166 4.34 9.25 -12.31
N VAL A 167 4.59 10.54 -12.08
CA VAL A 167 5.83 11.04 -11.45
C VAL A 167 6.03 10.45 -10.06
N ALA A 168 4.99 10.42 -9.23
CA ALA A 168 5.08 9.85 -7.89
C ALA A 168 5.40 8.34 -7.92
N LYS A 169 4.79 7.58 -8.84
CA LYS A 169 5.02 6.13 -8.98
C LYS A 169 6.37 5.81 -9.60
N ALA A 170 6.86 6.60 -10.57
CA ALA A 170 8.23 6.50 -11.07
C ALA A 170 9.27 6.79 -9.96
N GLY A 171 9.03 7.84 -9.17
CA GLY A 171 9.83 8.14 -7.98
C GLY A 171 9.82 7.02 -6.95
N LEU A 172 8.68 6.36 -6.75
CA LEU A 172 8.54 5.22 -5.83
C LEU A 172 9.34 4.00 -6.33
N GLU A 173 9.36 3.72 -7.64
CA GLU A 173 10.18 2.65 -8.20
C GLU A 173 11.68 2.97 -8.00
N ARG A 174 12.10 4.20 -8.26
CA ARG A 174 13.49 4.63 -8.03
C ARG A 174 13.87 4.56 -6.54
N PHE A 175 12.97 4.96 -5.65
CA PHE A 175 13.13 4.84 -4.19
C PHE A 175 13.29 3.37 -3.78
N THR A 176 12.48 2.47 -4.34
CA THR A 176 12.55 1.02 -4.08
C THR A 176 13.94 0.46 -4.38
N TRP A 177 14.52 0.78 -5.53
CA TRP A 177 15.86 0.30 -5.91
C TRP A 177 16.95 0.84 -5.00
N GLY A 178 16.90 2.13 -4.64
CA GLY A 178 17.86 2.72 -3.72
C GLY A 178 17.78 2.06 -2.34
N LEU A 179 16.58 1.92 -1.82
CA LEU A 179 16.37 1.31 -0.50
C LEU A 179 16.75 -0.17 -0.47
N ALA A 180 16.51 -0.92 -1.55
CA ALA A 180 16.95 -2.31 -1.66
C ALA A 180 18.46 -2.45 -1.56
N ALA A 181 19.20 -1.57 -2.24
CA ALA A 181 20.66 -1.54 -2.19
C ALA A 181 21.20 -1.22 -0.77
N GLU A 182 20.55 -0.30 -0.05
CA GLU A 182 20.95 0.05 1.32
C GLU A 182 20.62 -1.07 2.33
N MET A 183 19.49 -1.75 2.16
CA MET A 183 18.92 -2.68 3.16
C MET A 183 19.35 -4.12 2.98
N GLY A 184 19.86 -4.52 1.82
CA GLY A 184 20.29 -5.89 1.56
C GLY A 184 21.28 -6.46 2.58
N LYS A 185 22.22 -5.65 3.06
CA LYS A 185 23.20 -6.03 4.12
C LYS A 185 22.55 -6.40 5.47
N PHE A 186 21.31 -6.00 5.68
CA PHE A 186 20.52 -6.31 6.87
C PHE A 186 19.54 -7.47 6.67
N ASN A 187 19.60 -8.15 5.49
CA ASN A 187 18.66 -9.20 5.13
C ASN A 187 17.20 -8.68 5.04
N ILE A 188 17.02 -7.47 4.53
CA ILE A 188 15.72 -6.85 4.31
C ILE A 188 15.50 -6.75 2.80
N ALA A 189 14.45 -7.43 2.30
CA ALA A 189 14.05 -7.34 0.90
C ALA A 189 13.18 -6.10 0.67
N VAL A 190 13.44 -5.38 -0.43
CA VAL A 190 12.60 -4.25 -0.84
C VAL A 190 12.20 -4.44 -2.29
N ASN A 191 10.90 -4.57 -2.53
CA ASN A 191 10.34 -4.90 -3.83
C ASN A 191 9.31 -3.87 -4.28
N CYS A 192 9.15 -3.75 -5.59
CA CYS A 192 8.09 -2.97 -6.20
C CYS A 192 7.12 -3.92 -6.90
N LEU A 193 5.84 -3.80 -6.60
CA LEU A 193 4.76 -4.58 -7.22
C LEU A 193 3.83 -3.64 -7.98
N LYS A 194 3.61 -3.91 -9.26
CA LYS A 194 2.64 -3.17 -10.08
C LYS A 194 1.75 -4.11 -10.89
N PRO A 195 0.47 -3.77 -11.06
CA PRO A 195 -0.43 -4.54 -11.93
C PRO A 195 -0.09 -4.28 -13.40
N GLN A 196 -0.36 -5.28 -14.26
CA GLN A 196 -0.28 -5.12 -15.73
C GLN A 196 -1.59 -4.61 -16.35
N HIS A 197 -2.68 -4.63 -15.62
CA HIS A 197 -4.00 -4.17 -16.02
C HIS A 197 -4.63 -3.38 -14.89
N VAL A 198 -5.71 -2.66 -15.19
CA VAL A 198 -6.49 -1.96 -14.18
C VAL A 198 -7.02 -2.98 -13.17
N VAL A 199 -6.82 -2.71 -11.88
CA VAL A 199 -7.34 -3.56 -10.82
C VAL A 199 -8.74 -3.11 -10.43
N ASP A 200 -9.68 -4.04 -10.38
CA ASP A 200 -11.06 -3.78 -9.99
C ASP A 200 -11.16 -3.43 -8.52
N THR A 201 -11.26 -2.15 -8.23
CA THR A 201 -11.34 -1.61 -6.87
C THR A 201 -12.45 -0.57 -6.75
N GLU A 202 -12.94 -0.36 -5.55
CA GLU A 202 -13.96 0.67 -5.25
C GLU A 202 -13.51 2.06 -5.73
N GLY A 203 -12.22 2.37 -5.59
CA GLY A 203 -11.62 3.63 -6.05
C GLY A 203 -11.66 3.77 -7.57
N MET A 204 -11.35 2.71 -8.32
CA MET A 204 -11.40 2.74 -9.78
C MET A 204 -12.83 2.76 -10.31
N ARG A 205 -13.73 2.01 -9.67
CA ARG A 205 -15.16 2.01 -10.03
C ARG A 205 -15.81 3.40 -9.87
N PHE A 206 -15.29 4.22 -8.98
CA PHE A 206 -15.75 5.60 -8.80
C PHE A 206 -15.45 6.49 -10.01
N TRP A 207 -14.33 6.24 -10.72
CA TRP A 207 -13.87 7.07 -11.84
C TRP A 207 -14.29 6.56 -13.22
N VAL A 208 -14.53 5.25 -13.36
CA VAL A 208 -14.72 4.58 -14.66
C VAL A 208 -16.11 3.95 -14.70
N LYS A 209 -16.88 4.26 -15.74
CA LYS A 209 -18.22 3.70 -15.94
C LYS A 209 -18.14 2.18 -16.21
N GLU A 210 -19.20 1.47 -15.88
CA GLU A 210 -19.23 0.00 -15.94
C GLU A 210 -18.94 -0.55 -17.35
N GLU A 211 -19.50 0.07 -18.37
CA GLU A 211 -19.31 -0.30 -19.78
C GLU A 211 -17.86 -0.13 -20.29
N GLU A 212 -17.05 0.66 -19.60
CA GLU A 212 -15.64 0.92 -19.93
C GLU A 212 -14.67 -0.01 -19.19
N ARG A 213 -15.17 -0.87 -18.27
CA ARG A 213 -14.36 -1.73 -17.40
C ARG A 213 -13.93 -3.03 -18.08
N LYS A 214 -13.24 -2.91 -19.22
CA LYS A 214 -12.74 -4.07 -19.97
C LYS A 214 -11.39 -4.52 -19.41
N ASP A 215 -11.18 -5.84 -19.36
CA ASP A 215 -9.92 -6.48 -18.98
C ASP A 215 -9.41 -6.14 -17.57
N TRP A 216 -10.30 -5.72 -16.67
CA TRP A 216 -9.95 -5.47 -15.29
C TRP A 216 -9.60 -6.77 -14.57
N VAL A 217 -8.60 -6.69 -13.71
CA VAL A 217 -8.14 -7.85 -12.95
C VAL A 217 -8.56 -7.72 -11.49
N SER A 218 -8.81 -8.87 -10.88
CA SER A 218 -9.19 -8.94 -9.47
C SER A 218 -8.03 -8.54 -8.55
N PRO A 219 -8.28 -7.83 -7.45
CA PRO A 219 -7.27 -7.44 -6.48
C PRO A 219 -6.59 -8.62 -5.79
N GLU A 220 -7.21 -9.81 -5.76
CA GLU A 220 -6.63 -11.05 -5.22
C GLU A 220 -5.38 -11.49 -6.00
N LYS A 221 -5.25 -11.14 -7.28
CA LYS A 221 -4.01 -11.38 -8.04
C LYS A 221 -2.85 -10.60 -7.46
N MET A 222 -3.07 -9.34 -7.06
CA MET A 222 -2.07 -8.53 -6.37
C MET A 222 -1.72 -9.11 -5.00
N ALA A 223 -2.72 -9.60 -4.26
CA ALA A 223 -2.50 -10.27 -2.98
C ALA A 223 -1.61 -11.50 -3.10
N LYS A 224 -1.84 -12.38 -4.11
CA LYS A 224 -1.00 -13.57 -4.37
C LYS A 224 0.45 -13.19 -4.65
N CYS A 225 0.68 -12.15 -5.47
CA CYS A 225 2.03 -11.66 -5.75
C CYS A 225 2.68 -11.05 -4.50
N ALA A 226 1.93 -10.29 -3.70
CA ALA A 226 2.44 -9.73 -2.44
C ALA A 226 2.82 -10.83 -1.44
N VAL A 227 2.03 -11.90 -1.32
CA VAL A 227 2.37 -13.09 -0.51
C VAL A 227 3.70 -13.71 -0.97
N PHE A 228 3.92 -13.84 -2.28
CA PHE A 228 5.19 -14.37 -2.80
C PHE A 228 6.40 -13.49 -2.43
N LEU A 229 6.24 -12.17 -2.52
CA LEU A 229 7.32 -11.22 -2.20
C LEU A 229 7.58 -11.07 -0.68
N ALA A 230 6.65 -11.51 0.15
CA ALA A 230 6.72 -11.40 1.60
C ALA A 230 7.34 -12.62 2.31
N GLN A 231 7.62 -13.69 1.58
CA GLN A 231 8.25 -14.93 2.09
C GLN A 231 9.73 -14.70 2.39
#